data_c819c168714f6f55c09af9981e10c94a
#
_entry.id   c819c168714f6f55c09af9981e10c94a
#
_cell.length_a   1.000
_cell.length_b   1.000
_cell.length_c   1.000
_cell.angle_alpha   90.00
_cell.angle_beta   90.00
_cell.angle_gamma   90.00
#
_symmetry.space_group_name_H-M   'P 1'
#
loop_
_entity.id
_entity.type
_entity.pdbx_description
1 polymer ?
#
loop_
_entity_poly.entity_id
_entity_poly.type
_entity_poly.pdbx_seq_one_letter_code
_entity_poly.pdbx_strand_id
1 'polypeptide(L)'
;MKETKKIMFVSSVGGHLTQLLQLKQLFKEYNYVLITEKNDVTKDLKGKYNINYLPYGSRNQKLKYISILLWNCIKSLYYFIKYKPDVIVSTGANTAAAMCCLGKIFGKKVIFIESFAKSDGPTLTGKWIYKLNAYTVFVVQWESMKKFYPEAQYWGWIY
;
A
#
# COMPACT_ATOMS: atom_id res chain seq x y z
N MET A 1 11.46 20.20 19.22
CA MET A 1 11.16 19.84 17.80
C MET A 1 10.21 18.65 17.81
N LYS A 2 9.01 18.75 17.21
CA LYS A 2 8.15 17.58 17.03
C LYS A 2 8.90 16.58 16.13
N GLU A 3 9.14 15.37 16.61
CA GLU A 3 9.69 14.29 15.79
C GLU A 3 8.77 14.08 14.59
N THR A 4 9.30 14.25 13.39
CA THR A 4 8.51 14.07 12.14
C THR A 4 8.21 12.59 11.99
N LYS A 5 6.92 12.23 11.97
CA LYS A 5 6.49 10.83 11.79
C LYS A 5 7.06 10.23 10.52
N LYS A 6 7.46 8.97 10.62
CA LYS A 6 7.96 8.19 9.48
C LYS A 6 6.79 7.49 8.79
N ILE A 7 6.56 7.84 7.53
CA ILE A 7 5.45 7.26 6.75
C ILE A 7 6.02 6.32 5.69
N MET A 8 5.50 5.11 5.65
CA MET A 8 5.78 4.15 4.58
C MET A 8 4.60 4.10 3.62
N PHE A 9 4.81 4.57 2.40
CA PHE A 9 3.83 4.48 1.32
C PHE A 9 4.07 3.20 0.53
N VAL A 10 3.03 2.38 0.34
CA VAL A 10 3.17 1.06 -0.27
C VAL A 10 2.09 0.83 -1.32
N SER A 11 2.49 0.45 -2.52
CA SER A 11 1.55 0.03 -3.58
C SER A 11 2.19 -0.93 -4.57
N SER A 12 1.36 -1.70 -5.26
CA SER A 12 1.79 -2.36 -6.51
C SER A 12 1.93 -1.33 -7.62
N VAL A 13 2.60 -1.73 -8.70
CA VAL A 13 2.74 -0.92 -9.92
C VAL A 13 1.40 -0.65 -10.62
N GLY A 14 1.39 0.24 -11.60
CA GLY A 14 0.21 0.60 -12.39
C GLY A 14 -0.71 1.59 -11.68
N GLY A 15 -2.03 1.46 -11.86
CA GLY A 15 -3.02 2.38 -11.32
C GLY A 15 -2.95 2.59 -9.81
N HIS A 16 -2.57 1.57 -9.04
CA HIS A 16 -2.37 1.70 -7.59
C HIS A 16 -1.24 2.68 -7.25
N LEU A 17 -0.09 2.59 -7.95
CA LEU A 17 1.01 3.52 -7.76
C LEU A 17 0.62 4.94 -8.21
N THR A 18 -0.09 5.07 -9.33
CA THR A 18 -0.58 6.36 -9.81
C THR A 18 -1.46 7.04 -8.76
N GLN A 19 -2.37 6.30 -8.15
CA GLN A 19 -3.19 6.82 -7.04
C GLN A 19 -2.35 7.21 -5.84
N LEU A 20 -1.40 6.37 -5.43
CA LEU A 20 -0.53 6.68 -4.29
C LEU A 20 0.29 7.95 -4.51
N LEU A 21 0.76 8.19 -5.73
CA LEU A 21 1.55 9.37 -6.08
C LEU A 21 0.72 10.66 -6.10
N GLN A 22 -0.60 10.62 -6.09
CA GLN A 22 -1.43 11.81 -5.87
C GLN A 22 -1.22 12.37 -4.45
N LEU A 23 -0.81 11.52 -3.51
CA LEU A 23 -0.48 11.93 -2.14
C LEU A 23 0.95 12.50 -2.00
N LYS A 24 1.65 12.78 -3.11
CA LYS A 24 3.05 13.26 -3.12
C LYS A 24 3.29 14.57 -2.34
N GLN A 25 2.27 15.36 -2.08
CA GLN A 25 2.41 16.55 -1.23
C GLN A 25 2.84 16.17 0.20
N LEU A 26 2.35 15.06 0.73
CA LEU A 26 2.75 14.53 2.03
C LEU A 26 4.23 14.14 2.09
N PHE A 27 4.86 13.87 0.94
CA PHE A 27 6.29 13.54 0.88
C PHE A 27 7.19 14.72 1.26
N LYS A 28 6.68 15.94 1.19
CA LYS A 28 7.40 17.16 1.61
C LYS A 28 7.24 17.45 3.10
N GLU A 29 6.17 16.95 3.72
CA GLU A 29 5.80 17.26 5.10
C GLU A 29 6.32 16.22 6.10
N TYR A 30 6.55 14.99 5.63
CA TYR A 30 6.90 13.86 6.48
C TYR A 30 8.19 13.18 6.03
N ASN A 31 8.86 12.53 6.97
CA ASN A 31 9.92 11.59 6.63
C ASN A 31 9.28 10.35 6.01
N TYR A 32 9.51 10.12 4.72
CA TYR A 32 8.83 9.05 4.00
C TYR A 32 9.77 8.07 3.31
N VAL A 33 9.25 6.89 3.05
CA VAL A 33 9.79 5.92 2.11
C VAL A 33 8.65 5.36 1.25
N LEU A 34 8.89 5.25 -0.05
CA LEU A 34 7.96 4.63 -1.00
C LEU A 34 8.42 3.19 -1.28
N ILE A 35 7.52 2.23 -1.18
CA ILE A 35 7.77 0.82 -1.50
C ILE A 35 6.83 0.40 -2.64
N THR A 36 7.41 -0.05 -3.74
CA THR A 36 6.64 -0.57 -4.88
C THR A 36 7.41 -1.69 -5.60
N GLU A 37 6.81 -2.31 -6.59
CA GLU A 37 7.48 -3.34 -7.39
C GLU A 37 8.39 -2.70 -8.43
N LYS A 38 9.51 -3.39 -8.75
CA LYS A 38 10.46 -2.97 -9.79
C LYS A 38 10.03 -3.52 -11.14
N ASN A 39 9.74 -2.65 -12.09
CA ASN A 39 9.54 -2.98 -13.49
C ASN A 39 10.08 -1.85 -14.38
N ASP A 40 9.88 -1.95 -15.70
CA ASP A 40 10.38 -0.94 -16.65
C ASP A 40 9.77 0.45 -16.45
N VAL A 41 8.54 0.53 -15.94
CA VAL A 41 7.86 1.81 -15.67
C VAL A 41 8.36 2.45 -14.37
N THR A 42 8.74 1.65 -13.37
CA THR A 42 9.09 2.16 -12.03
C THR A 42 10.57 2.31 -11.78
N LYS A 43 11.45 1.68 -12.59
CA LYS A 43 12.91 1.70 -12.40
C LYS A 43 13.50 3.12 -12.30
N ASP A 44 12.95 4.06 -13.07
CA ASP A 44 13.45 5.44 -13.17
C ASP A 44 12.90 6.37 -12.08
N LEU A 45 12.02 5.86 -11.22
CA LEU A 45 11.49 6.65 -10.10
C LEU A 45 12.51 6.85 -8.97
N LYS A 46 13.59 6.05 -8.94
CA LYS A 46 14.64 6.11 -7.92
C LYS A 46 15.35 7.47 -7.87
N GLY A 47 15.44 8.17 -9.00
CA GLY A 47 16.01 9.52 -9.08
C GLY A 47 15.07 10.63 -8.60
N LYS A 48 13.78 10.33 -8.45
CA LYS A 48 12.73 11.32 -8.12
C LYS A 48 12.17 11.18 -6.72
N TYR A 49 12.21 9.96 -6.13
CA TYR A 49 11.60 9.64 -4.85
C TYR A 49 12.52 8.83 -3.96
N ASN A 50 12.35 8.93 -2.64
CA ASN A 50 12.96 8.00 -1.68
C ASN A 50 12.23 6.65 -1.77
N ILE A 51 12.67 5.80 -2.70
CA ILE A 51 11.96 4.59 -3.12
C ILE A 51 12.81 3.33 -2.94
N ASN A 52 12.16 2.24 -2.56
CA ASN A 52 12.74 0.90 -2.55
C ASN A 52 11.81 -0.07 -3.27
N TYR A 53 12.40 -1.15 -3.78
CA TYR A 53 11.70 -2.03 -4.69
C TYR A 53 11.53 -3.45 -4.14
N LEU A 54 10.34 -3.96 -4.35
CA LEU A 54 9.99 -5.37 -4.26
C LEU A 54 10.07 -6.01 -5.65
N PRO A 55 10.35 -7.32 -5.76
CA PRO A 55 10.25 -8.04 -7.00
C PRO A 55 8.85 -7.97 -7.62
N TYR A 56 8.80 -7.71 -8.92
CA TYR A 56 7.56 -7.77 -9.68
C TYR A 56 7.18 -9.22 -10.00
N GLY A 57 5.94 -9.61 -9.72
CA GLY A 57 5.39 -10.92 -10.02
C GLY A 57 4.22 -10.84 -11.00
N SER A 58 4.37 -11.46 -12.18
CA SER A 58 3.26 -11.63 -13.11
C SER A 58 2.39 -12.82 -12.71
N ARG A 59 1.07 -12.64 -12.68
CA ARG A 59 0.09 -13.70 -12.37
C ARG A 59 0.02 -14.80 -13.42
N ASN A 60 0.57 -14.56 -14.61
CA ASN A 60 0.55 -15.54 -15.72
C ASN A 60 1.41 -16.79 -15.44
N GLN A 61 2.34 -16.71 -14.49
CA GLN A 61 3.22 -17.83 -14.10
C GLN A 61 2.95 -18.20 -12.63
N LYS A 62 1.90 -18.98 -12.39
CA LYS A 62 1.36 -19.25 -11.04
C LYS A 62 2.39 -19.70 -10.00
N LEU A 63 3.22 -20.70 -10.31
CA LEU A 63 4.25 -21.22 -9.37
C LEU A 63 5.31 -20.16 -9.06
N LYS A 64 5.83 -19.49 -10.07
CA LYS A 64 6.81 -18.40 -9.91
C LYS A 64 6.20 -17.21 -9.16
N TYR A 65 4.92 -16.94 -9.38
CA TYR A 65 4.21 -15.88 -8.67
C TYR A 65 4.13 -16.14 -7.17
N ILE A 66 3.85 -17.40 -6.75
CA ILE A 66 3.82 -17.78 -5.33
C ILE A 66 5.20 -17.58 -4.67
N SER A 67 6.28 -18.01 -5.34
CA SER A 67 7.65 -17.82 -4.83
C SER A 67 8.01 -16.34 -4.68
N ILE A 68 7.61 -15.51 -5.66
CA ILE A 68 7.81 -14.06 -5.59
C ILE A 68 6.97 -13.43 -4.47
N LEU A 69 5.75 -13.91 -4.26
CA LEU A 69 4.90 -13.41 -3.17
C LEU A 69 5.51 -13.71 -1.79
N LEU A 70 6.01 -14.92 -1.58
CA LEU A 70 6.72 -15.29 -0.34
C LEU A 70 7.97 -14.44 -0.15
N TRP A 71 8.76 -14.24 -1.21
CA TRP A 71 9.93 -13.38 -1.15
C TRP A 71 9.57 -11.92 -0.85
N ASN A 72 8.45 -11.44 -1.40
CA ASN A 72 7.94 -10.11 -1.10
C ASN A 72 7.51 -9.97 0.37
N CYS A 73 6.99 -11.03 1.02
CA CYS A 73 6.72 -11.02 2.46
C CYS A 73 8.02 -10.85 3.27
N ILE A 74 9.07 -11.59 2.92
CA ILE A 74 10.38 -11.49 3.59
C ILE A 74 10.99 -10.08 3.39
N LYS A 75 10.97 -9.57 2.16
CA LYS A 75 11.45 -8.21 1.88
C LYS A 75 10.61 -7.12 2.55
N SER A 76 9.31 -7.33 2.66
CA SER A 76 8.44 -6.40 3.41
C SER A 76 8.82 -6.36 4.87
N LEU A 77 9.07 -7.50 5.51
CA LEU A 77 9.56 -7.57 6.88
C LEU A 77 10.92 -6.86 7.02
N TYR A 78 11.85 -7.11 6.09
CA TYR A 78 13.15 -6.42 6.08
C TYR A 78 12.98 -4.89 6.01
N TYR A 79 12.16 -4.38 5.09
CA TYR A 79 11.94 -2.94 4.98
C TYR A 79 11.19 -2.36 6.18
N PHE A 80 10.26 -3.11 6.76
CA PHE A 80 9.55 -2.71 7.96
C PHE A 80 10.51 -2.52 9.14
N ILE A 81 11.42 -3.47 9.37
CA ILE A 81 12.44 -3.40 10.42
C ILE A 81 13.45 -2.27 10.15
N LYS A 82 13.88 -2.14 8.89
CA LYS A 82 14.87 -1.12 8.47
C LYS A 82 14.35 0.30 8.67
N TYR A 83 13.12 0.57 8.24
CA TYR A 83 12.56 1.93 8.24
C TYR A 83 11.77 2.27 9.48
N LYS A 84 11.31 1.28 10.24
CA LYS A 84 10.52 1.44 11.48
C LYS A 84 9.42 2.49 11.31
N PRO A 85 8.46 2.28 10.40
CA PRO A 85 7.42 3.27 10.12
C PRO A 85 6.49 3.45 11.32
N ASP A 86 6.00 4.67 11.52
CA ASP A 86 4.93 4.99 12.45
C ASP A 86 3.56 4.83 11.80
N VAL A 87 3.51 5.10 10.50
CA VAL A 87 2.30 5.03 9.69
C VAL A 87 2.60 4.31 8.37
N ILE A 88 1.70 3.44 7.95
CA ILE A 88 1.71 2.79 6.64
C ILE A 88 0.49 3.30 5.88
N VAL A 89 0.70 3.78 4.65
CA VAL A 89 -0.36 4.21 3.74
C VAL A 89 -0.29 3.34 2.48
N SER A 90 -1.39 2.71 2.12
CA SER A 90 -1.44 1.83 0.95
C SER A 90 -2.69 2.05 0.10
N THR A 91 -2.50 2.04 -1.22
CA THR A 91 -3.58 2.00 -2.23
C THR A 91 -3.78 0.59 -2.82
N GLY A 92 -3.15 -0.45 -2.24
CA GLY A 92 -3.20 -1.85 -2.75
C GLY A 92 -2.00 -2.11 -3.68
N ALA A 93 -1.86 -3.19 -4.40
CA ALA A 93 -2.60 -4.44 -4.37
C ALA A 93 -1.90 -5.51 -3.48
N ASN A 94 -1.69 -6.75 -3.99
CA ASN A 94 -1.18 -7.88 -3.20
C ASN A 94 0.14 -7.61 -2.46
N THR A 95 1.06 -6.87 -3.07
CA THR A 95 2.37 -6.50 -2.51
C THR A 95 2.24 -5.67 -1.23
N ALA A 96 1.19 -4.87 -1.14
CA ALA A 96 0.92 -4.04 0.03
C ALA A 96 0.31 -4.81 1.20
N ALA A 97 -0.34 -5.96 0.94
CA ALA A 97 -1.04 -6.72 1.97
C ALA A 97 -0.10 -7.15 3.10
N ALA A 98 1.09 -7.69 2.77
CA ALA A 98 2.09 -8.09 3.76
C ALA A 98 2.49 -6.92 4.68
N MET A 99 2.68 -5.72 4.11
CA MET A 99 3.07 -4.54 4.87
C MET A 99 1.94 -4.04 5.78
N CYS A 100 0.69 -4.09 5.32
CA CYS A 100 -0.47 -3.75 6.14
C CYS A 100 -0.61 -4.72 7.34
N CYS A 101 -0.46 -6.03 7.09
CA CYS A 101 -0.47 -7.04 8.16
C CYS A 101 0.66 -6.80 9.18
N LEU A 102 1.89 -6.55 8.72
CA LEU A 102 3.01 -6.21 9.62
C LEU A 102 2.70 -4.97 10.43
N GLY A 103 2.20 -3.90 9.79
CA GLY A 103 1.81 -2.68 10.49
C GLY A 103 0.81 -2.94 11.61
N LYS A 104 -0.22 -3.74 11.34
CA LYS A 104 -1.23 -4.10 12.34
C LYS A 104 -0.65 -4.93 13.48
N ILE A 105 0.13 -5.97 13.16
CA ILE A 105 0.78 -6.86 14.16
C ILE A 105 1.69 -6.05 15.09
N PHE A 106 2.46 -5.10 14.55
CA PHE A 106 3.37 -4.28 15.33
C PHE A 106 2.75 -2.98 15.89
N GLY A 107 1.41 -2.89 15.92
CA GLY A 107 0.69 -1.75 16.52
C GLY A 107 0.91 -0.40 15.81
N LYS A 108 1.25 -0.42 14.53
CA LYS A 108 1.44 0.79 13.74
C LYS A 108 0.12 1.25 13.11
N LYS A 109 0.02 2.54 12.82
CA LYS A 109 -1.16 3.07 12.12
C LYS A 109 -1.13 2.62 10.65
N VAL A 110 -2.19 1.95 10.20
CA VAL A 110 -2.35 1.48 8.83
C VAL A 110 -3.55 2.16 8.20
N ILE A 111 -3.31 2.93 7.15
CA ILE A 111 -4.34 3.58 6.33
C ILE A 111 -4.39 2.83 5.00
N PHE A 112 -5.44 2.07 4.78
CA PHE A 112 -5.66 1.39 3.50
C PHE A 112 -6.71 2.15 2.69
N ILE A 113 -6.38 2.50 1.46
CA ILE A 113 -7.26 3.22 0.54
C ILE A 113 -7.65 2.26 -0.58
N GLU A 114 -8.93 1.93 -0.66
CA GLU A 114 -9.46 1.06 -1.72
C GLU A 114 -9.34 1.74 -3.09
N SER A 115 -9.16 0.94 -4.12
CA SER A 115 -8.91 1.43 -5.48
C SER A 115 -10.06 2.30 -6.00
N PHE A 116 -9.72 3.45 -6.58
CA PHE A 116 -10.65 4.30 -7.32
C PHE A 116 -11.35 3.56 -8.47
N ALA A 117 -10.67 2.63 -9.12
CA ALA A 117 -11.23 1.82 -10.21
C ALA A 117 -12.35 0.85 -9.76
N LYS A 118 -12.71 0.87 -8.46
CA LYS A 118 -13.72 -0.01 -7.87
C LYS A 118 -14.83 0.81 -7.23
N SER A 119 -15.88 1.06 -8.01
CA SER A 119 -17.08 1.81 -7.59
C SER A 119 -18.24 0.91 -7.16
N ASP A 120 -18.25 -0.36 -7.58
CA ASP A 120 -19.39 -1.28 -7.46
C ASP A 120 -19.02 -2.64 -6.86
N GLY A 121 -17.75 -2.86 -6.54
CA GLY A 121 -17.29 -4.11 -5.94
C GLY A 121 -15.85 -4.04 -5.46
N PRO A 122 -15.51 -4.79 -4.39
CA PRO A 122 -14.22 -4.75 -3.76
C PRO A 122 -13.09 -5.33 -4.61
N THR A 123 -11.86 -4.82 -4.42
CA THR A 123 -10.67 -5.54 -4.88
C THR A 123 -10.45 -6.81 -4.03
N LEU A 124 -9.74 -7.78 -4.59
CA LEU A 124 -9.37 -8.97 -3.84
C LEU A 124 -8.51 -8.61 -2.62
N THR A 125 -7.57 -7.70 -2.78
CA THR A 125 -6.70 -7.23 -1.70
C THR A 125 -7.49 -6.49 -0.63
N GLY A 126 -8.40 -5.58 -1.03
CA GLY A 126 -9.26 -4.87 -0.10
C GLY A 126 -10.12 -5.81 0.73
N LYS A 127 -10.73 -6.85 0.10
CA LYS A 127 -11.46 -7.91 0.84
C LYS A 127 -10.60 -8.57 1.90
N TRP A 128 -9.36 -8.96 1.57
CA TRP A 128 -8.47 -9.62 2.51
C TRP A 128 -8.04 -8.69 3.65
N ILE A 129 -7.63 -7.45 3.34
CA ILE A 129 -7.25 -6.44 4.32
C ILE A 129 -8.40 -6.15 5.29
N TYR A 130 -9.61 -6.00 4.78
CA TYR A 130 -10.80 -5.74 5.58
C TYR A 130 -11.14 -6.94 6.47
N LYS A 131 -11.20 -8.15 5.90
CA LYS A 131 -11.51 -9.39 6.64
C LYS A 131 -10.49 -9.70 7.75
N LEU A 132 -9.21 -9.46 7.50
CA LEU A 132 -8.13 -9.66 8.46
C LEU A 132 -8.00 -8.51 9.47
N ASN A 133 -8.81 -7.47 9.33
CA ASN A 133 -8.70 -6.24 10.13
C ASN A 133 -7.27 -5.67 10.12
N ALA A 134 -6.58 -5.77 8.96
CA ALA A 134 -5.19 -5.36 8.79
C ALA A 134 -5.08 -3.86 8.46
N TYR A 135 -5.89 -3.03 9.12
CA TYR A 135 -5.94 -1.57 8.98
C TYR A 135 -6.25 -0.91 10.33
N THR A 136 -5.94 0.36 10.43
CA THR A 136 -6.45 1.28 11.47
C THR A 136 -7.56 2.15 10.90
N VAL A 137 -7.41 2.58 9.65
CA VAL A 137 -8.40 3.32 8.89
C VAL A 137 -8.53 2.67 7.52
N PHE A 138 -9.75 2.30 7.15
CA PHE A 138 -10.08 1.81 5.82
C PHE A 138 -10.83 2.91 5.07
N VAL A 139 -10.29 3.34 3.94
CA VAL A 139 -10.82 4.45 3.15
C VAL A 139 -11.39 3.92 1.84
N VAL A 140 -12.57 4.38 1.49
CA VAL A 140 -13.19 4.16 0.17
C VAL A 140 -13.31 5.48 -0.57
N GLN A 141 -13.16 5.44 -1.89
CA GLN A 141 -13.21 6.61 -2.76
C GLN A 141 -14.59 6.79 -3.42
N TRP A 142 -15.50 5.82 -3.23
CA TRP A 142 -16.88 5.84 -3.66
C TRP A 142 -17.78 5.52 -2.46
N GLU A 143 -18.80 6.31 -2.26
CA GLU A 143 -19.73 6.11 -1.15
C GLU A 143 -20.47 4.77 -1.27
N SER A 144 -20.76 4.34 -2.52
CA SER A 144 -21.37 3.04 -2.84
C SER A 144 -20.59 1.85 -2.28
N MET A 145 -19.28 2.01 -2.02
CA MET A 145 -18.44 0.95 -1.48
C MET A 145 -18.68 0.66 0.00
N LYS A 146 -19.35 1.55 0.72
CA LYS A 146 -19.75 1.31 2.13
C LYS A 146 -20.67 0.09 2.29
N LYS A 147 -21.42 -0.28 1.25
CA LYS A 147 -22.21 -1.52 1.26
C LYS A 147 -21.38 -2.80 1.41
N PHE A 148 -20.12 -2.75 0.97
CA PHE A 148 -19.18 -3.87 1.10
C PHE A 148 -18.24 -3.74 2.29
N TYR A 149 -18.02 -2.51 2.74
CA TYR A 149 -17.12 -2.12 3.83
C TYR A 149 -17.84 -1.15 4.78
N PRO A 150 -18.76 -1.64 5.63
CA PRO A 150 -19.61 -0.78 6.47
C PRO A 150 -18.85 0.19 7.38
N GLU A 151 -17.67 -0.23 7.90
CA GLU A 151 -16.83 0.59 8.78
C GLU A 151 -15.87 1.51 8.02
N ALA A 152 -15.86 1.45 6.68
CA ALA A 152 -14.96 2.28 5.89
C ALA A 152 -15.37 3.75 5.92
N GLN A 153 -14.37 4.62 5.88
CA GLN A 153 -14.55 6.04 5.76
C GLN A 153 -14.56 6.46 4.28
N TYR A 154 -15.50 7.29 3.90
CA TYR A 154 -15.53 7.92 2.59
C TYR A 154 -14.84 9.29 2.68
N TRP A 155 -13.72 9.44 2.00
CA TRP A 155 -12.96 10.70 1.98
C TRP A 155 -13.00 11.42 0.62
N GLY A 156 -13.86 10.95 -0.28
CA GLY A 156 -13.85 11.43 -1.66
C GLY A 156 -12.70 10.82 -2.47
N TRP A 157 -12.37 11.45 -3.57
CA TRP A 157 -11.36 10.97 -4.51
C TRP A 157 -9.99 11.57 -4.21
N ILE A 158 -8.95 10.76 -4.36
CA ILE A 158 -7.55 11.21 -4.24
C ILE A 158 -6.92 11.58 -5.60
N TYR A 159 -7.72 11.63 -6.65
CA TYR A 159 -7.32 12.10 -7.98
C TYR A 159 -7.42 13.60 -8.10
#